data_ce17edc7278b2a3b447e55468c168362
#
_entry.id   ce17edc7278b2a3b447e55468c168362
#
_cell.length_a   1.000
_cell.length_b   1.000
_cell.length_c   1.000
_cell.angle_alpha   90.00
_cell.angle_beta   90.00
_cell.angle_gamma   90.00
#
_symmetry.space_group_name_H-M   'P 1'
#
loop_
_entity.id
_entity.type
_entity.pdbx_description
1 polymer ?
#
loop_
_entity_poly.entity_id
_entity_poly.type
_entity_poly.pdbx_seq_one_letter_code
_entity_poly.pdbx_strand_id
1 'polypeptide(L)'
;INPAAPESPHPRWFDLDNFRGTPRLTNWVVRTDNINTAVTHSPEGVGIPMALNRGDLRWKMAVPENGKLPFGGAFPALIEWEGDAHPAARLPQSGCRLCKFEIFHPKAIELRAVMGGLFEDDRVSIEEASKISFRAEFETPDGVRVLK
;
A
#
# COMPACT_ATOMS: atom_id res chain seq x y z
N ILE A 1 -0.08 3.94 -17.62
CA ILE A 1 0.95 3.01 -18.14
C ILE A 1 1.40 3.56 -19.49
N ASN A 2 2.71 3.72 -19.71
CA ASN A 2 3.23 4.15 -21.00
C ASN A 2 3.00 3.02 -22.02
N PRO A 3 2.22 3.23 -23.09
CA PRO A 3 1.95 2.18 -24.07
C PRO A 3 3.18 1.79 -24.90
N ALA A 4 4.23 2.61 -24.89
CA ALA A 4 5.50 2.33 -25.56
C ALA A 4 6.52 1.63 -24.64
N ALA A 5 6.19 1.34 -23.39
CA ALA A 5 7.06 0.58 -22.51
C ALA A 5 7.14 -0.88 -22.98
N PRO A 6 8.32 -1.51 -22.94
CA PRO A 6 8.44 -2.93 -23.27
C PRO A 6 7.58 -3.77 -22.34
N GLU A 7 7.09 -4.90 -22.84
CA GLU A 7 6.38 -5.87 -22.01
C GLU A 7 7.28 -6.34 -20.87
N SER A 8 6.73 -6.35 -19.65
CA SER A 8 7.44 -6.88 -18.50
C SER A 8 7.43 -8.40 -18.56
N PRO A 9 8.57 -9.09 -18.32
CA PRO A 9 8.59 -10.55 -18.23
C PRO A 9 7.84 -11.10 -17.00
N HIS A 10 7.46 -10.23 -16.07
CA HIS A 10 6.69 -10.54 -14.86
C HIS A 10 5.47 -9.64 -14.74
N PRO A 11 4.40 -10.09 -14.09
CA PRO A 11 3.26 -9.26 -13.78
C PRO A 11 3.69 -7.99 -13.03
N ARG A 12 3.13 -6.85 -13.43
CA ARG A 12 3.43 -5.59 -12.73
C ARG A 12 2.78 -5.60 -11.35
N TRP A 13 3.53 -5.13 -10.37
CA TRP A 13 3.05 -5.00 -9.01
C TRP A 13 1.81 -4.12 -8.94
N PHE A 14 0.99 -4.33 -7.90
CA PHE A 14 -0.25 -3.59 -7.67
C PHE A 14 -1.30 -3.79 -8.76
N ASP A 15 -1.28 -4.94 -9.43
CA ASP A 15 -2.21 -5.28 -10.50
C ASP A 15 -2.28 -4.23 -11.64
N LEU A 16 -1.16 -3.55 -11.89
CA LEU A 16 -1.09 -2.47 -12.87
C LEU A 16 -1.38 -2.92 -14.31
N ASP A 17 -1.19 -4.20 -14.62
CA ASP A 17 -1.52 -4.75 -15.94
C ASP A 17 -3.03 -4.75 -16.21
N ASN A 18 -3.84 -4.84 -15.16
CA ASN A 18 -5.29 -4.82 -15.23
C ASN A 18 -5.91 -3.46 -14.90
N PHE A 19 -5.10 -2.46 -14.54
CA PHE A 19 -5.62 -1.13 -14.25
C PHE A 19 -6.21 -0.46 -15.49
N ARG A 20 -7.48 -0.05 -15.40
CA ARG A 20 -8.22 0.65 -16.47
C ARG A 20 -9.07 1.77 -15.86
N GLY A 21 -9.39 2.77 -16.68
CA GLY A 21 -10.27 3.87 -16.30
C GLY A 21 -9.54 5.08 -15.69
N THR A 22 -10.27 5.88 -14.95
CA THR A 22 -9.79 7.11 -14.31
C THR A 22 -8.79 6.83 -13.18
N PRO A 23 -7.88 7.76 -12.88
CA PRO A 23 -7.01 7.69 -11.70
C PRO A 23 -7.85 7.50 -10.43
N ARG A 24 -7.44 6.56 -9.58
CA ARG A 24 -8.07 6.27 -8.29
C ARG A 24 -7.08 5.60 -7.35
N LEU A 25 -7.39 5.57 -6.07
CA LEU A 25 -6.66 4.76 -5.10
C LEU A 25 -6.97 3.27 -5.32
N THR A 26 -5.95 2.43 -5.37
CA THR A 26 -6.10 0.98 -5.61
C THR A 26 -5.35 0.11 -4.61
N ASN A 27 -4.39 0.68 -3.91
CA ASN A 27 -3.52 -0.03 -2.98
C ASN A 27 -2.79 0.96 -2.08
N TRP A 28 -2.15 0.46 -1.07
CA TRP A 28 -1.38 1.21 -0.09
C TRP A 28 -0.23 0.38 0.47
N VAL A 29 0.66 1.01 1.23
CA VAL A 29 1.88 0.37 1.74
C VAL A 29 1.99 0.61 3.23
N VAL A 30 2.35 -0.41 3.98
CA VAL A 30 2.66 -0.34 5.42
C VAL A 30 4.13 -0.64 5.65
N ARG A 31 4.78 0.23 6.42
CA ARG A 31 6.14 -0.01 6.90
C ARG A 31 6.11 -1.01 8.05
N THR A 32 7.08 -1.93 8.04
CA THR A 32 7.36 -2.84 9.15
C THR A 32 8.85 -2.78 9.52
N ASP A 33 9.17 -3.10 10.76
CA ASP A 33 10.56 -3.19 11.22
C ASP A 33 11.17 -4.58 10.95
N ASN A 34 10.34 -5.59 10.64
CA ASN A 34 10.78 -6.93 10.26
C ASN A 34 9.79 -7.54 9.24
N ILE A 35 10.16 -7.47 7.97
CA ILE A 35 9.30 -7.95 6.88
C ILE A 35 9.07 -9.46 6.91
N ASN A 36 10.06 -10.24 7.34
CA ASN A 36 9.91 -11.69 7.41
C ASN A 36 8.85 -12.07 8.44
N THR A 37 8.91 -11.47 9.63
CA THR A 37 7.89 -11.65 10.66
C THR A 37 6.52 -11.16 10.18
N ALA A 38 6.45 -9.98 9.56
CA ALA A 38 5.20 -9.44 9.05
C ALA A 38 4.57 -10.35 7.99
N VAL A 39 5.35 -10.91 7.07
CA VAL A 39 4.86 -11.86 6.06
C VAL A 39 4.32 -13.14 6.68
N THR A 40 4.94 -13.68 7.75
CA THR A 40 4.43 -14.90 8.40
C THR A 40 3.08 -14.72 9.09
N HIS A 41 2.71 -13.49 9.44
CA HIS A 41 1.42 -13.14 10.04
C HIS A 41 0.42 -12.56 9.03
N SER A 42 0.80 -12.51 7.76
CA SER A 42 -0.03 -11.96 6.69
C SER A 42 -0.84 -13.06 5.97
N PRO A 43 -1.90 -12.69 5.26
CA PRO A 43 -2.64 -13.62 4.42
C PRO A 43 -1.76 -14.24 3.34
N GLU A 44 -2.14 -15.44 2.91
CA GLU A 44 -1.56 -16.06 1.72
C GLU A 44 -1.64 -15.11 0.52
N GLY A 45 -0.58 -15.08 -0.28
CA GLY A 45 -0.48 -14.20 -1.46
C GLY A 45 0.07 -12.80 -1.18
N VAL A 46 0.48 -12.47 0.06
CA VAL A 46 1.18 -11.21 0.33
C VAL A 46 2.51 -11.09 -0.40
N GLY A 47 3.07 -12.22 -0.83
CA GLY A 47 4.33 -12.30 -1.57
C GLY A 47 5.53 -12.62 -0.70
N ILE A 48 6.70 -12.60 -1.33
CA ILE A 48 7.98 -12.89 -0.70
C ILE A 48 8.82 -11.61 -0.56
N PRO A 49 9.61 -11.46 0.52
CA PRO A 49 10.51 -10.33 0.67
C PRO A 49 11.59 -10.31 -0.42
N MET A 50 11.64 -9.22 -1.18
CA MET A 50 12.66 -8.94 -2.20
C MET A 50 13.45 -7.71 -1.82
N ALA A 51 14.79 -7.79 -1.92
CA ALA A 51 15.67 -6.65 -1.74
C ALA A 51 15.65 -5.74 -2.96
N LEU A 52 15.47 -4.46 -2.73
CA LEU A 52 15.33 -3.43 -3.75
C LEU A 52 16.21 -2.24 -3.40
N ASN A 53 16.60 -1.48 -4.41
CA ASN A 53 17.34 -0.25 -4.21
C ASN A 53 16.98 0.82 -5.26
N ARG A 54 17.19 2.07 -4.90
CA ARG A 54 17.10 3.23 -5.80
C ARG A 54 18.03 4.34 -5.30
N GLY A 55 19.10 4.58 -6.03
CA GLY A 55 20.15 5.48 -5.56
C GLY A 55 20.77 4.92 -4.29
N ASP A 56 20.77 5.72 -3.22
CA ASP A 56 21.26 5.35 -1.89
C ASP A 56 20.21 4.69 -1.00
N LEU A 57 18.94 4.66 -1.43
CA LEU A 57 17.87 4.02 -0.70
C LEU A 57 17.90 2.50 -0.92
N ARG A 58 17.73 1.76 0.16
CA ARG A 58 17.60 0.30 0.17
C ARG A 58 16.41 -0.11 1.01
N TRP A 59 15.66 -1.08 0.53
CA TRP A 59 14.52 -1.63 1.25
C TRP A 59 14.23 -3.06 0.84
N LYS A 60 13.42 -3.75 1.61
CA LYS A 60 12.77 -4.98 1.21
C LYS A 60 11.29 -4.72 1.04
N MET A 61 10.68 -5.39 0.09
CA MET A 61 9.24 -5.34 -0.15
C MET A 61 8.71 -6.75 -0.37
N ALA A 62 7.58 -7.07 0.25
CA ALA A 62 6.89 -8.32 -0.04
C ALA A 62 6.19 -8.19 -1.39
N VAL A 63 6.56 -9.04 -2.34
CA VAL A 63 6.09 -8.98 -3.73
C VAL A 63 5.33 -10.24 -4.08
N PRO A 64 4.01 -10.14 -4.36
CA PRO A 64 3.22 -11.24 -4.88
C PRO A 64 3.70 -11.70 -6.26
N GLU A 65 3.81 -13.00 -6.47
CA GLU A 65 4.23 -13.58 -7.76
C GLU A 65 3.34 -13.15 -8.93
N ASN A 66 2.03 -13.06 -8.68
CA ASN A 66 1.04 -12.65 -9.66
C ASN A 66 0.82 -11.11 -9.71
N GLY A 67 1.59 -10.32 -8.96
CA GLY A 67 1.49 -8.87 -8.87
C GLY A 67 0.26 -8.35 -8.13
N LYS A 68 -0.60 -9.22 -7.55
CA LYS A 68 -1.86 -8.84 -6.91
C LYS A 68 -1.78 -8.98 -5.40
N LEU A 69 -2.09 -7.93 -4.68
CA LEU A 69 -2.18 -7.97 -3.23
C LEU A 69 -3.45 -8.70 -2.77
N PRO A 70 -3.41 -9.34 -1.59
CA PRO A 70 -4.58 -9.97 -0.98
C PRO A 70 -5.75 -9.00 -0.81
N PHE A 71 -6.95 -9.54 -0.67
CA PHE A 71 -8.19 -8.77 -0.54
C PHE A 71 -8.39 -7.76 -1.69
N GLY A 72 -7.96 -8.11 -2.91
CA GLY A 72 -8.11 -7.23 -4.08
C GLY A 72 -7.38 -5.89 -3.96
N GLY A 73 -6.26 -5.85 -3.24
CA GLY A 73 -5.46 -4.66 -2.98
C GLY A 73 -5.82 -3.94 -1.68
N ALA A 74 -6.86 -4.38 -0.96
CA ALA A 74 -7.22 -3.79 0.33
C ALA A 74 -6.25 -4.17 1.46
N PHE A 75 -5.61 -5.33 1.40
CA PHE A 75 -4.46 -5.63 2.24
C PHE A 75 -3.23 -4.88 1.72
N PRO A 76 -2.40 -4.26 2.57
CA PRO A 76 -1.28 -3.43 2.15
C PRO A 76 -0.11 -4.25 1.58
N ALA A 77 0.68 -3.64 0.74
CA ALA A 77 2.04 -4.10 0.53
C ALA A 77 2.90 -3.81 1.76
N LEU A 78 3.83 -4.70 2.07
CA LEU A 78 4.72 -4.56 3.22
C LEU A 78 6.10 -4.09 2.76
N ILE A 79 6.65 -3.09 3.46
CA ILE A 79 7.98 -2.55 3.19
C ILE A 79 8.80 -2.44 4.47
N GLU A 80 10.08 -2.85 4.39
CA GLU A 80 11.10 -2.64 5.43
C GLU A 80 12.22 -1.79 4.84
N TRP A 81 12.45 -0.62 5.41
CA TRP A 81 13.58 0.23 5.01
C TRP A 81 14.85 -0.18 5.72
N GLU A 82 15.97 -0.21 5.01
CA GLU A 82 17.29 -0.46 5.62
C GLU A 82 17.82 0.83 6.25
N GLY A 83 18.26 0.74 7.51
CA GLY A 83 18.82 1.84 8.27
C GLY A 83 17.82 2.98 8.54
N ASP A 84 18.35 4.15 8.88
CA ASP A 84 17.56 5.35 9.27
C ASP A 84 17.14 6.20 8.07
N ALA A 85 17.49 5.80 6.84
CA ALA A 85 17.32 6.60 5.63
C ALA A 85 15.91 6.46 5.04
N HIS A 86 14.87 6.81 5.82
CA HIS A 86 13.50 6.84 5.28
C HIS A 86 13.31 8.05 4.35
N PRO A 87 12.76 7.86 3.13
CA PRO A 87 12.60 8.95 2.16
C PRO A 87 11.81 10.14 2.69
N ALA A 88 10.80 9.90 3.52
CA ALA A 88 9.97 10.97 4.09
C ALA A 88 10.78 11.99 4.92
N ALA A 89 11.88 11.57 5.57
CA ALA A 89 12.73 12.47 6.32
C ALA A 89 13.50 13.45 5.43
N ARG A 90 13.63 13.16 4.14
CA ARG A 90 14.35 13.98 3.15
C ARG A 90 13.44 14.89 2.34
N LEU A 91 12.12 14.73 2.47
CA LEU A 91 11.15 15.55 1.74
C LEU A 91 10.97 16.89 2.44
N PRO A 92 10.91 18.01 1.69
CA PRO A 92 10.55 19.29 2.26
C PRO A 92 9.12 19.24 2.80
N GLN A 93 8.86 20.02 3.82
CA GLN A 93 7.51 20.16 4.37
C GLN A 93 6.59 20.82 3.32
N SER A 94 5.59 20.10 2.87
CA SER A 94 4.62 20.59 1.88
C SER A 94 3.38 21.23 2.50
N GLY A 95 3.21 21.11 3.84
CA GLY A 95 1.97 21.47 4.52
C GLY A 95 0.82 20.48 4.27
N CYS A 96 1.08 19.36 3.57
CA CYS A 96 0.09 18.32 3.34
C CYS A 96 0.22 17.21 4.38
N ARG A 97 -0.90 16.77 4.96
CA ARG A 97 -0.95 15.70 5.96
C ARG A 97 -2.16 14.80 5.72
N LEU A 98 -1.93 13.49 5.75
CA LEU A 98 -3.01 12.51 5.77
C LEU A 98 -3.75 12.60 7.12
N CYS A 99 -5.05 12.88 7.07
CA CYS A 99 -5.92 12.96 8.25
C CYS A 99 -6.74 11.70 8.43
N LYS A 100 -7.21 11.08 7.33
CA LYS A 100 -8.02 9.88 7.38
C LYS A 100 -7.78 9.01 6.15
N PHE A 101 -7.74 7.69 6.37
CA PHE A 101 -7.70 6.70 5.31
C PHE A 101 -8.74 5.61 5.58
N GLU A 102 -9.72 5.52 4.73
CA GLU A 102 -10.84 4.60 4.84
C GLU A 102 -10.74 3.53 3.75
N ILE A 103 -10.83 2.28 4.16
CA ILE A 103 -10.81 1.11 3.30
C ILE A 103 -12.19 0.48 3.37
N PHE A 104 -12.88 0.40 2.26
CA PHE A 104 -14.19 -0.22 2.15
C PHE A 104 -14.05 -1.60 1.52
N HIS A 105 -14.60 -2.64 2.18
CA HIS A 105 -14.44 -4.01 1.72
C HIS A 105 -15.63 -4.90 2.08
N PRO A 106 -16.09 -5.84 1.18
CA PRO A 106 -17.17 -6.77 1.50
C PRO A 106 -16.85 -7.74 2.64
N LYS A 107 -15.55 -7.99 2.87
CA LYS A 107 -15.04 -8.83 3.95
C LYS A 107 -14.27 -8.02 4.99
N ALA A 108 -14.84 -6.89 5.42
CA ALA A 108 -14.18 -5.97 6.35
C ALA A 108 -13.79 -6.63 7.68
N ILE A 109 -14.61 -7.56 8.18
CA ILE A 109 -14.33 -8.29 9.42
C ILE A 109 -13.07 -9.17 9.27
N GLU A 110 -12.99 -9.93 8.17
CA GLU A 110 -11.83 -10.77 7.87
C GLU A 110 -10.57 -9.92 7.68
N LEU A 111 -10.69 -8.81 6.93
CA LEU A 111 -9.58 -7.90 6.68
C LEU A 111 -9.07 -7.27 7.99
N ARG A 112 -9.96 -6.81 8.87
CA ARG A 112 -9.57 -6.30 10.19
C ARG A 112 -8.85 -7.36 11.03
N ALA A 113 -9.33 -8.59 11.00
CA ALA A 113 -8.70 -9.68 11.76
C ALA A 113 -7.26 -9.95 11.32
N VAL A 114 -6.98 -9.96 10.00
CA VAL A 114 -5.62 -10.19 9.48
C VAL A 114 -4.74 -8.94 9.55
N MET A 115 -5.32 -7.75 9.71
CA MET A 115 -4.59 -6.51 9.91
C MET A 115 -4.20 -6.29 11.38
N GLY A 116 -4.96 -6.85 12.32
CA GLY A 116 -4.71 -6.72 13.76
C GLY A 116 -3.37 -7.33 14.13
N GLY A 117 -2.43 -6.51 14.62
CA GLY A 117 -1.06 -6.91 14.94
C GLY A 117 -0.01 -6.55 13.88
N LEU A 118 -0.41 -6.09 12.67
CA LEU A 118 0.53 -5.59 11.69
C LEU A 118 0.91 -4.13 11.94
N PHE A 119 -0.06 -3.30 12.25
CA PHE A 119 0.12 -1.89 12.58
C PHE A 119 -1.13 -1.33 13.26
N GLU A 120 -0.95 -0.25 14.01
CA GLU A 120 -2.04 0.53 14.60
C GLU A 120 -1.87 1.99 14.18
N ASP A 121 -2.93 2.58 13.66
CA ASP A 121 -2.97 3.99 13.26
C ASP A 121 -4.43 4.48 13.29
N ASP A 122 -4.74 5.40 14.18
CA ASP A 122 -6.10 5.96 14.38
C ASP A 122 -6.67 6.63 13.12
N ARG A 123 -5.83 6.96 12.15
CA ARG A 123 -6.25 7.53 10.88
C ARG A 123 -6.81 6.50 9.92
N VAL A 124 -6.57 5.21 10.15
CA VAL A 124 -6.95 4.13 9.23
C VAL A 124 -8.16 3.39 9.77
N SER A 125 -9.21 3.30 8.95
CA SER A 125 -10.40 2.51 9.25
C SER A 125 -10.74 1.54 8.12
N ILE A 126 -11.35 0.42 8.49
CA ILE A 126 -11.82 -0.60 7.54
C ILE A 126 -13.32 -0.75 7.76
N GLU A 127 -14.10 -0.46 6.73
CA GLU A 127 -15.56 -0.42 6.79
C GLU A 127 -16.19 -1.46 5.85
N GLU A 128 -17.34 -1.98 6.24
CA GLU A 128 -18.07 -2.91 5.39
C GLU A 128 -18.77 -2.17 4.25
N ALA A 129 -18.61 -2.68 3.02
CA ALA A 129 -19.26 -2.16 1.83
C ALA A 129 -19.38 -3.24 0.77
N SER A 130 -20.30 -3.08 -0.17
CA SER A 130 -20.53 -4.05 -1.25
C SER A 130 -19.42 -4.13 -2.30
N LYS A 131 -18.53 -3.12 -2.33
CA LYS A 131 -17.42 -3.03 -3.30
C LYS A 131 -16.16 -2.53 -2.60
N ILE A 132 -15.01 -2.97 -3.11
CA ILE A 132 -13.71 -2.49 -2.66
C ILE A 132 -13.53 -1.05 -3.15
N SER A 133 -13.20 -0.17 -2.21
CA SER A 133 -12.82 1.22 -2.52
C SER A 133 -12.01 1.81 -1.39
N PHE A 134 -11.35 2.92 -1.69
CA PHE A 134 -10.51 3.65 -0.76
C PHE A 134 -10.93 5.12 -0.73
N ARG A 135 -10.75 5.76 0.40
CA ARG A 135 -10.90 7.20 0.55
C ARG A 135 -9.79 7.73 1.45
N ALA A 136 -9.03 8.67 0.95
CA ALA A 136 -8.00 9.35 1.73
C ALA A 136 -8.31 10.84 1.82
N GLU A 137 -8.29 11.37 3.04
CA GLU A 137 -8.50 12.79 3.33
C GLU A 137 -7.19 13.42 3.77
N PHE A 138 -6.84 14.52 3.12
CA PHE A 138 -5.63 15.28 3.38
C PHE A 138 -5.97 16.70 3.78
N GLU A 139 -5.35 17.17 4.84
CA GLU A 139 -5.22 18.60 5.09
C GLU A 139 -4.11 19.16 4.19
N THR A 140 -4.37 20.27 3.53
CA THR A 140 -3.41 20.97 2.67
C THR A 140 -3.45 22.46 2.93
N PRO A 141 -2.42 23.25 2.51
CA PRO A 141 -2.47 24.71 2.63
C PRO A 141 -3.72 25.37 2.02
N ASP A 142 -4.31 24.71 1.01
CA ASP A 142 -5.53 25.19 0.34
C ASP A 142 -6.82 24.54 0.86
N GLY A 143 -6.80 24.02 2.09
CA GLY A 143 -7.90 23.32 2.73
C GLY A 143 -7.90 21.80 2.52
N VAL A 144 -9.00 21.15 2.90
CA VAL A 144 -9.12 19.68 2.84
C VAL A 144 -9.27 19.20 1.39
N ARG A 145 -8.55 18.12 1.07
CA ARG A 145 -8.65 17.40 -0.21
C ARG A 145 -8.96 15.93 0.02
N VAL A 146 -9.77 15.36 -0.85
CA VAL A 146 -10.18 13.95 -0.79
C VAL A 146 -9.77 13.24 -2.08
N LEU A 147 -9.06 12.13 -1.94
CA LEU A 147 -8.77 11.17 -3.01
C LEU A 147 -9.67 9.93 -2.84
N LYS A 148 -10.13 9.36 -3.94
CA LYS A 148 -10.96 8.14 -3.97
C LYS A 148 -10.43 7.16 -5.01
#